data_9c0b0b1b577cc358bc807de4ecbd70f5
#
_entry.id   9c0b0b1b577cc358bc807de4ecbd70f5
#
_cell.length_a   1.000
_cell.length_b   1.000
_cell.length_c   1.000
_cell.angle_alpha   90.00
_cell.angle_beta   90.00
_cell.angle_gamma   90.00
#
_symmetry.space_group_name_H-M   'P 1'
#
loop_
_entity.id
_entity.type
_entity.pdbx_description
1 polymer ?
#
loop_
_entity_poly.entity_id
_entity_poly.type
_entity_poly.pdbx_seq_one_letter_code
_entity_poly.pdbx_strand_id
1 'polypeptide(L)'
;MRQLLRWGFGVMNAILSPLRLELHRTGLAPDTLAYAETSRPEVPRYVNIGAGSFFHPYWHNLDNPNEYYESAQNGSSYISYDLTSHQRMPFDDDTLKVAYTSHVLEHISDYDVEFVLREVHRCLQPGGYFRITCPDMDLEYDAYLRGDEHFWQGANAYGVYNTRIEQKFLDHFATALTESHPATGYRKLTDEEVRDTFCSLPKAEAFDSIIGQLPTEIQKDHCGDHINWFNADKLMTMLQRAGFSTVYESKYGQSCSPILRDTSLFDSTCPGLSLYVECRK
;
A
#
# COMPACT_ATOMS: atom_id res chain seq x y z
N MET A 1 -8.10 39.04 -9.17
CA MET A 1 -7.67 38.28 -7.96
C MET A 1 -6.76 37.09 -8.27
N ARG A 2 -7.11 36.14 -9.18
CA ARG A 2 -6.26 35.00 -9.55
C ARG A 2 -4.89 35.35 -10.16
N GLN A 3 -4.79 36.46 -10.94
CA GLN A 3 -3.50 36.91 -11.52
C GLN A 3 -2.58 37.54 -10.47
N LEU A 4 -3.09 38.29 -9.52
CA LEU A 4 -2.32 38.87 -8.42
C LEU A 4 -1.74 37.80 -7.48
N LEU A 5 -2.49 36.73 -7.22
CA LEU A 5 -2.01 35.59 -6.42
C LEU A 5 -0.89 34.82 -7.13
N ARG A 6 -0.98 34.65 -8.47
CA ARG A 6 0.10 34.01 -9.26
C ARG A 6 1.38 34.85 -9.26
N TRP A 7 1.26 36.15 -9.34
CA TRP A 7 2.42 37.07 -9.27
C TRP A 7 3.09 37.04 -7.91
N GLY A 8 2.32 37.07 -6.82
CA GLY A 8 2.84 36.97 -5.45
C GLY A 8 3.61 35.67 -5.18
N PHE A 9 3.13 34.53 -5.68
CA PHE A 9 3.83 33.24 -5.58
C PHE A 9 5.16 33.23 -6.35
N GLY A 10 5.20 33.80 -7.54
CA GLY A 10 6.43 33.88 -8.36
C GLY A 10 7.51 34.73 -7.68
N VAL A 11 7.13 35.88 -7.12
CA VAL A 11 8.06 36.77 -6.37
C VAL A 11 8.58 36.07 -5.11
N MET A 12 7.73 35.39 -4.36
CA MET A 12 8.15 34.71 -3.12
C MET A 12 9.08 33.54 -3.42
N ASN A 13 8.83 32.75 -4.45
CA ASN A 13 9.75 31.69 -4.86
C ASN A 13 11.09 32.23 -5.39
N ALA A 14 11.10 33.37 -6.04
CA ALA A 14 12.36 34.04 -6.43
C ALA A 14 13.20 34.46 -5.21
N ILE A 15 12.55 34.86 -4.10
CA ILE A 15 13.20 35.21 -2.84
C ILE A 15 13.72 33.95 -2.10
N LEU A 16 13.00 32.84 -2.19
CA LEU A 16 13.33 31.61 -1.47
C LEU A 16 14.31 30.71 -2.21
N SER A 17 14.41 30.84 -3.53
CA SER A 17 15.29 30.04 -4.38
C SER A 17 16.78 30.02 -3.94
N PRO A 18 17.39 31.14 -3.50
CA PRO A 18 18.76 31.12 -3.01
C PRO A 18 18.94 30.28 -1.74
N LEU A 19 17.86 30.04 -0.98
CA LEU A 19 17.85 29.24 0.22
C LEU A 19 17.50 27.76 -0.07
N ARG A 20 17.34 27.39 -1.35
CA ARG A 20 16.82 26.09 -1.79
C ARG A 20 15.45 25.75 -1.18
N LEU A 21 14.63 26.76 -0.91
CA LEU A 21 13.25 26.63 -0.45
C LEU A 21 12.33 27.04 -1.59
N GLU A 22 11.27 26.29 -1.78
CA GLU A 22 10.18 26.61 -2.72
C GLU A 22 8.85 26.60 -2.00
N LEU A 23 8.03 27.62 -2.25
CA LEU A 23 6.62 27.57 -1.90
C LEU A 23 5.88 26.82 -3.00
N HIS A 24 5.45 25.64 -2.69
CA HIS A 24 4.46 24.97 -3.49
C HIS A 24 3.07 25.47 -3.06
N ARG A 25 2.28 25.89 -4.05
CA ARG A 25 0.87 26.11 -3.84
C ARG A 25 0.28 24.71 -3.58
N THR A 26 0.12 24.35 -2.32
CA THR A 26 -0.88 23.34 -1.96
C THR A 26 -2.19 23.94 -2.49
N GLY A 27 -2.75 23.36 -3.54
CA GLY A 27 -3.95 23.89 -4.17
C GLY A 27 -4.96 24.18 -3.07
N LEU A 28 -5.71 25.27 -3.22
CA LEU A 28 -6.99 25.38 -2.50
C LEU A 28 -7.65 24.03 -2.69
N ALA A 29 -7.75 23.33 -1.58
CA ALA A 29 -7.94 21.93 -1.51
C ALA A 29 -8.77 21.40 -2.68
N PRO A 30 -8.30 20.40 -3.44
CA PRO A 30 -9.18 19.54 -4.21
C PRO A 30 -10.37 19.11 -3.36
N ASP A 31 -10.17 19.07 -2.04
CA ASP A 31 -11.10 18.73 -0.98
C ASP A 31 -12.44 19.43 -1.08
N THR A 32 -12.49 20.76 -1.22
CA THR A 32 -13.77 21.47 -1.22
C THR A 32 -14.64 21.16 -2.45
N LEU A 33 -14.03 20.83 -3.58
CA LEU A 33 -14.80 20.46 -4.79
C LEU A 33 -14.97 18.94 -4.91
N ALA A 34 -13.95 18.16 -4.54
CA ALA A 34 -13.98 16.70 -4.62
C ALA A 34 -14.96 16.09 -3.61
N TYR A 35 -15.06 16.70 -2.42
CA TYR A 35 -16.02 16.33 -1.38
C TYR A 35 -17.31 17.17 -1.38
N ALA A 36 -17.50 18.08 -2.32
CA ALA A 36 -18.64 19.03 -2.35
C ALA A 36 -20.03 18.36 -2.37
N GLU A 37 -20.09 17.11 -2.83
CA GLU A 37 -21.32 16.31 -2.79
C GLU A 37 -21.51 15.56 -1.46
N THR A 38 -20.54 15.65 -0.53
CA THR A 38 -20.57 14.92 0.73
C THR A 38 -21.10 15.83 1.82
N SER A 39 -22.39 16.17 1.74
CA SER A 39 -23.08 16.98 2.76
C SER A 39 -23.38 16.24 4.06
N ARG A 40 -23.06 14.95 4.15
CA ARG A 40 -23.35 14.08 5.30
C ARG A 40 -22.15 13.19 5.59
N PRO A 41 -21.21 13.61 6.44
CA PRO A 41 -20.03 12.82 6.82
C PRO A 41 -20.39 11.51 7.56
N GLU A 42 -21.59 11.42 8.15
CA GLU A 42 -22.08 10.24 8.81
C GLU A 42 -22.42 9.06 7.87
N VAL A 43 -22.57 9.32 6.57
CA VAL A 43 -22.76 8.27 5.57
C VAL A 43 -21.41 7.86 4.99
N PRO A 44 -20.93 6.63 5.24
CA PRO A 44 -19.66 6.15 4.68
C PRO A 44 -19.65 6.24 3.16
N ARG A 45 -18.69 6.98 2.61
CA ARG A 45 -18.49 7.09 1.17
C ARG A 45 -17.06 6.85 0.75
N TYR A 46 -16.14 7.02 1.68
CA TYR A 46 -14.70 6.91 1.48
C TYR A 46 -14.13 6.04 2.59
N VAL A 47 -13.41 5.00 2.24
CA VAL A 47 -12.77 4.09 3.21
C VAL A 47 -11.29 3.96 2.95
N ASN A 48 -10.49 4.03 4.00
CA ASN A 48 -9.09 3.65 4.01
C ASN A 48 -8.93 2.34 4.81
N ILE A 49 -8.40 1.32 4.15
CA ILE A 49 -8.26 -0.04 4.68
C ILE A 49 -6.81 -0.23 5.11
N GLY A 50 -6.59 -0.64 6.36
CA GLY A 50 -5.28 -0.66 6.99
C GLY A 50 -4.75 0.77 7.17
N ALA A 51 -5.55 1.60 7.83
CA ALA A 51 -5.41 3.05 7.75
C ALA A 51 -4.26 3.63 8.58
N GLY A 52 -3.74 2.88 9.57
CA GLY A 52 -2.67 3.38 10.45
C GLY A 52 -3.04 4.71 11.10
N SER A 53 -2.16 5.70 10.99
CA SER A 53 -2.37 7.05 11.53
C SER A 53 -3.14 8.00 10.62
N PHE A 54 -3.68 7.52 9.49
CA PHE A 54 -4.42 8.35 8.55
C PHE A 54 -5.64 9.00 9.22
N PHE A 55 -5.82 10.29 8.99
CA PHE A 55 -6.99 11.02 9.43
C PHE A 55 -7.48 11.99 8.35
N HIS A 56 -8.76 11.89 8.04
CA HIS A 56 -9.46 12.87 7.21
C HIS A 56 -10.95 12.88 7.57
N PRO A 57 -11.63 14.04 7.71
CA PRO A 57 -12.99 14.14 8.26
C PRO A 57 -14.07 13.43 7.43
N TYR A 58 -13.81 13.14 6.16
CA TYR A 58 -14.76 12.46 5.25
C TYR A 58 -14.42 10.98 5.02
N TRP A 59 -13.32 10.47 5.59
CA TRP A 59 -12.88 9.08 5.41
C TRP A 59 -13.16 8.25 6.65
N HIS A 60 -13.63 7.04 6.43
CA HIS A 60 -13.74 6.00 7.44
C HIS A 60 -12.49 5.12 7.40
N ASN A 61 -11.83 5.01 8.52
CA ASN A 61 -10.67 4.14 8.67
C ASN A 61 -11.13 2.75 9.08
N LEU A 62 -10.63 1.73 8.39
CA LEU A 62 -10.79 0.33 8.73
C LEU A 62 -9.42 -0.22 9.15
N ASP A 63 -9.29 -0.77 10.34
CA ASP A 63 -8.00 -1.23 10.84
C ASP A 63 -8.13 -2.35 11.87
N ASN A 64 -7.05 -3.11 12.09
CA ASN A 64 -7.01 -4.18 13.07
C ASN A 64 -6.67 -3.61 14.47
N PRO A 65 -7.45 -3.94 15.53
CA PRO A 65 -7.14 -3.57 16.90
C PRO A 65 -6.00 -4.42 17.48
N ASN A 66 -4.81 -4.30 16.95
CA ASN A 66 -3.63 -5.04 17.40
C ASN A 66 -2.65 -4.10 18.11
N GLU A 67 -2.08 -4.54 19.24
CA GLU A 67 -1.08 -3.77 20.02
C GLU A 67 0.12 -3.34 19.17
N TYR A 68 0.51 -4.13 18.18
CA TYR A 68 1.57 -3.77 17.25
C TYR A 68 1.27 -2.48 16.48
N TYR A 69 0.01 -2.28 16.07
CA TYR A 69 -0.42 -1.11 15.31
C TYR A 69 -0.85 0.08 16.18
N GLU A 70 -1.01 -0.07 17.50
CA GLU A 70 -1.45 1.01 18.38
C GLU A 70 -0.57 2.26 18.25
N SER A 71 0.75 2.08 18.15
CA SER A 71 1.68 3.19 17.97
C SER A 71 1.54 3.89 16.62
N ALA A 72 1.21 3.15 15.56
CA ALA A 72 0.97 3.66 14.22
C ALA A 72 -0.39 4.36 14.12
N GLN A 73 -1.40 3.84 14.81
CA GLN A 73 -2.75 4.41 14.84
C GLN A 73 -2.80 5.72 15.63
N ASN A 74 -1.84 5.96 16.53
CA ASN A 74 -1.64 7.21 17.27
C ASN A 74 -2.95 7.83 17.84
N GLY A 75 -3.85 6.99 18.35
CA GLY A 75 -5.16 7.40 18.87
C GLY A 75 -6.19 7.82 17.82
N SER A 76 -5.94 7.54 16.54
CA SER A 76 -6.91 7.77 15.47
C SER A 76 -8.16 6.93 15.66
N SER A 77 -9.33 7.49 15.34
CA SER A 77 -10.58 6.73 15.33
C SER A 77 -10.63 5.81 14.11
N TYR A 78 -10.89 4.53 14.34
CA TYR A 78 -11.08 3.54 13.27
C TYR A 78 -12.20 2.57 13.61
N ILE A 79 -12.76 1.95 12.57
CA ILE A 79 -13.67 0.82 12.70
C ILE A 79 -12.81 -0.43 12.80
N SER A 80 -12.94 -1.15 13.91
CA SER A 80 -12.21 -2.40 14.13
C SER A 80 -12.64 -3.45 13.12
N TYR A 81 -11.69 -3.94 12.33
CA TYR A 81 -11.92 -4.98 11.34
C TYR A 81 -10.64 -5.77 11.06
N ASP A 82 -10.71 -7.08 11.26
CA ASP A 82 -9.64 -8.00 10.91
C ASP A 82 -9.84 -8.51 9.48
N LEU A 83 -8.91 -8.17 8.59
CA LEU A 83 -8.93 -8.56 7.17
C LEU A 83 -8.86 -10.08 6.96
N THR A 84 -8.37 -10.83 7.94
CA THR A 84 -8.25 -12.29 7.91
C THR A 84 -9.47 -13.01 8.46
N SER A 85 -10.42 -12.26 9.03
CA SER A 85 -11.61 -12.83 9.69
C SER A 85 -12.62 -13.41 8.71
N HIS A 86 -12.54 -13.07 7.43
CA HIS A 86 -13.52 -13.38 6.38
C HIS A 86 -14.96 -13.00 6.77
N GLN A 87 -15.09 -11.99 7.60
CA GLN A 87 -16.37 -11.39 7.93
C GLN A 87 -16.72 -10.31 6.90
N ARG A 88 -18.00 -10.06 6.75
CA ARG A 88 -18.49 -8.98 5.89
C ARG A 88 -17.98 -7.63 6.39
N MET A 89 -17.46 -6.79 5.50
CA MET A 89 -17.11 -5.42 5.86
C MET A 89 -18.33 -4.64 6.35
N PRO A 90 -18.16 -3.74 7.35
CA PRO A 90 -19.26 -3.02 8.00
C PRO A 90 -19.82 -1.87 7.14
N PHE A 91 -19.97 -2.11 5.85
CA PHE A 91 -20.54 -1.18 4.89
C PHE A 91 -21.61 -1.90 4.06
N ASP A 92 -22.65 -1.17 3.70
CA ASP A 92 -23.70 -1.67 2.83
C ASP A 92 -23.22 -1.82 1.38
N ASP A 93 -23.91 -2.64 0.59
CA ASP A 93 -23.67 -2.83 -0.82
C ASP A 93 -23.84 -1.51 -1.56
N ASP A 94 -22.99 -1.23 -2.54
CA ASP A 94 -23.11 -0.09 -3.46
C ASP A 94 -23.12 1.30 -2.78
N THR A 95 -22.45 1.45 -1.63
CA THR A 95 -22.46 2.71 -0.87
C THR A 95 -21.19 3.52 -0.99
N LEU A 96 -20.03 2.87 -1.10
CA LEU A 96 -18.73 3.54 -1.13
C LEU A 96 -18.45 4.14 -2.52
N LYS A 97 -17.94 5.38 -2.55
CA LYS A 97 -17.44 6.03 -3.77
C LYS A 97 -16.00 5.69 -4.06
N VAL A 98 -15.18 5.65 -3.01
CA VAL A 98 -13.73 5.38 -3.12
C VAL A 98 -13.28 4.51 -1.96
N ALA A 99 -12.51 3.50 -2.27
CA ALA A 99 -11.70 2.73 -1.34
C ALA A 99 -10.21 2.95 -1.62
N TYR A 100 -9.40 2.92 -0.58
CA TYR A 100 -7.96 3.06 -0.65
C TYR A 100 -7.30 2.07 0.31
N THR A 101 -6.16 1.52 -0.08
CA THR A 101 -5.28 0.74 0.80
C THR A 101 -3.83 0.95 0.37
N SER A 102 -2.94 1.01 1.34
CA SER A 102 -1.53 1.32 1.10
C SER A 102 -0.64 0.50 2.02
N HIS A 103 0.16 -0.39 1.44
CA HIS A 103 1.09 -1.24 2.17
C HIS A 103 0.38 -2.06 3.27
N VAL A 104 -0.58 -2.87 2.83
CA VAL A 104 -1.43 -3.73 3.68
C VAL A 104 -1.52 -5.14 3.11
N LEU A 105 -1.68 -5.29 1.79
CA LEU A 105 -1.97 -6.58 1.19
C LEU A 105 -0.80 -7.55 1.29
N GLU A 106 0.42 -7.05 1.35
CA GLU A 106 1.64 -7.83 1.55
C GLU A 106 1.73 -8.52 2.92
N HIS A 107 0.89 -8.10 3.87
CA HIS A 107 0.82 -8.66 5.22
C HIS A 107 -0.23 -9.75 5.38
N ILE A 108 -1.00 -10.06 4.34
CA ILE A 108 -2.06 -11.07 4.37
C ILE A 108 -1.93 -12.06 3.21
N SER A 109 -2.48 -13.26 3.39
CA SER A 109 -2.40 -14.32 2.38
C SER A 109 -3.21 -13.99 1.12
N ASP A 110 -2.90 -14.65 -0.01
CA ASP A 110 -3.71 -14.51 -1.24
C ASP A 110 -5.18 -14.84 -1.02
N TYR A 111 -5.47 -15.81 -0.15
CA TYR A 111 -6.83 -16.20 0.19
C TYR A 111 -7.59 -15.06 0.91
N ASP A 112 -6.91 -14.38 1.84
CA ASP A 112 -7.47 -13.23 2.54
C ASP A 112 -7.62 -12.04 1.60
N VAL A 113 -6.60 -11.78 0.75
CA VAL A 113 -6.66 -10.73 -0.26
C VAL A 113 -7.85 -10.91 -1.18
N GLU A 114 -8.07 -12.11 -1.72
CA GLU A 114 -9.23 -12.37 -2.59
C GLU A 114 -10.56 -12.10 -1.90
N PHE A 115 -10.67 -12.40 -0.61
CA PHE A 115 -11.87 -12.09 0.18
C PHE A 115 -12.05 -10.56 0.31
N VAL A 116 -10.99 -9.84 0.69
CA VAL A 116 -10.99 -8.37 0.83
C VAL A 116 -11.39 -7.70 -0.47
N LEU A 117 -10.81 -8.12 -1.60
CA LEU A 117 -11.12 -7.55 -2.92
C LEU A 117 -12.60 -7.72 -3.29
N ARG A 118 -13.19 -8.90 -3.02
CA ARG A 118 -14.63 -9.15 -3.23
C ARG A 118 -15.50 -8.27 -2.33
N GLU A 119 -15.13 -8.10 -1.07
CA GLU A 119 -15.88 -7.24 -0.15
C GLU A 119 -15.80 -5.75 -0.55
N VAL A 120 -14.61 -5.28 -0.96
CA VAL A 120 -14.48 -3.91 -1.49
C VAL A 120 -15.33 -3.73 -2.73
N HIS A 121 -15.30 -4.70 -3.67
CA HIS A 121 -16.17 -4.67 -4.84
C HIS A 121 -17.65 -4.61 -4.46
N ARG A 122 -18.09 -5.39 -3.48
CA ARG A 122 -19.47 -5.38 -2.99
C ARG A 122 -19.87 -3.99 -2.47
N CYS A 123 -19.01 -3.40 -1.63
CA CYS A 123 -19.30 -2.12 -0.97
C CYS A 123 -19.23 -0.91 -1.91
N LEU A 124 -18.39 -0.95 -2.95
CA LEU A 124 -18.29 0.12 -3.92
C LEU A 124 -19.57 0.27 -4.73
N GLN A 125 -20.04 1.51 -4.91
CA GLN A 125 -21.12 1.81 -5.83
C GLN A 125 -20.69 1.59 -7.29
N PRO A 126 -21.63 1.36 -8.24
CA PRO A 126 -21.30 1.34 -9.66
C PRO A 126 -20.51 2.59 -10.08
N GLY A 127 -19.34 2.40 -10.68
CA GLY A 127 -18.42 3.47 -11.04
C GLY A 127 -17.53 3.97 -9.92
N GLY A 128 -17.58 3.41 -8.73
CA GLY A 128 -16.66 3.69 -7.62
C GLY A 128 -15.24 3.22 -7.91
N TYR A 129 -14.27 3.83 -7.25
CA TYR A 129 -12.83 3.58 -7.46
C TYR A 129 -12.24 2.84 -6.26
N PHE A 130 -11.33 1.92 -6.55
CA PHE A 130 -10.43 1.35 -5.56
C PHE A 130 -8.98 1.54 -6.02
N ARG A 131 -8.17 2.12 -5.15
CA ARG A 131 -6.74 2.31 -5.36
C ARG A 131 -5.95 1.52 -4.35
N ILE A 132 -4.95 0.81 -4.82
CA ILE A 132 -4.08 -0.07 -4.06
C ILE A 132 -2.63 0.35 -4.29
N THR A 133 -1.86 0.45 -3.21
CA THR A 133 -0.40 0.52 -3.27
C THR A 133 0.20 -0.58 -2.41
N CYS A 134 1.27 -1.19 -2.86
CA CYS A 134 2.03 -2.22 -2.17
C CYS A 134 3.46 -2.26 -2.75
N PRO A 135 4.42 -3.00 -2.17
CA PRO A 135 5.74 -3.16 -2.77
C PRO A 135 5.65 -3.70 -4.20
N ASP A 136 6.43 -3.11 -5.12
CA ASP A 136 6.52 -3.55 -6.51
C ASP A 136 7.60 -4.61 -6.65
N MET A 137 7.20 -5.87 -6.62
CA MET A 137 8.16 -6.98 -6.64
C MET A 137 8.80 -7.21 -8.02
N ASP A 138 8.30 -6.61 -9.10
CA ASP A 138 9.01 -6.60 -10.37
C ASP A 138 10.18 -5.62 -10.34
N LEU A 139 9.97 -4.43 -9.78
CA LEU A 139 10.99 -3.42 -9.61
C LEU A 139 12.11 -3.89 -8.65
N GLU A 140 11.72 -4.52 -7.54
CA GLU A 140 12.66 -5.06 -6.56
C GLU A 140 13.45 -6.26 -7.09
N TYR A 141 12.79 -7.15 -7.82
CA TYR A 141 13.45 -8.29 -8.47
C TYR A 141 14.48 -7.83 -9.51
N ASP A 142 14.13 -6.80 -10.30
CA ASP A 142 15.08 -6.22 -11.26
C ASP A 142 16.29 -5.58 -10.56
N ALA A 143 16.08 -4.92 -9.41
CA ALA A 143 17.18 -4.39 -8.61
C ALA A 143 18.07 -5.51 -8.04
N TYR A 144 17.44 -6.58 -7.54
CA TYR A 144 18.14 -7.78 -7.08
C TYR A 144 19.00 -8.40 -8.17
N LEU A 145 18.46 -8.62 -9.37
CA LEU A 145 19.21 -9.19 -10.50
C LEU A 145 20.40 -8.33 -10.96
N ARG A 146 20.29 -7.00 -10.83
CA ARG A 146 21.38 -6.08 -11.16
C ARG A 146 22.43 -5.96 -10.06
N GLY A 147 22.19 -6.54 -8.89
CA GLY A 147 23.07 -6.37 -7.73
C GLY A 147 23.07 -4.94 -7.19
N ASP A 148 21.94 -4.22 -7.30
CA ASP A 148 21.80 -2.84 -6.86
C ASP A 148 21.58 -2.78 -5.33
N GLU A 149 22.66 -2.87 -4.57
CA GLU A 149 22.59 -2.83 -3.09
C GLU A 149 22.07 -1.50 -2.55
N HIS A 150 22.05 -0.43 -3.35
CA HIS A 150 21.59 0.89 -2.95
C HIS A 150 20.07 1.06 -3.11
N PHE A 151 19.43 0.19 -3.86
CA PHE A 151 18.00 0.27 -4.14
C PHE A 151 17.16 0.34 -2.87
N TRP A 152 17.45 -0.49 -1.89
CA TRP A 152 16.71 -0.54 -0.62
C TRP A 152 17.15 0.49 0.43
N GLN A 153 18.16 1.33 0.17
CA GLN A 153 18.66 2.31 1.17
C GLN A 153 17.63 3.37 1.55
N GLY A 154 16.68 3.67 0.68
CA GLY A 154 15.58 4.61 0.95
C GLY A 154 14.34 3.98 1.60
N ALA A 155 14.24 2.66 1.59
CA ALA A 155 13.07 1.91 2.07
C ALA A 155 13.18 1.47 3.53
N ASN A 156 14.18 1.86 4.22
CA ASN A 156 14.73 1.25 5.41
C ASN A 156 13.96 1.54 6.71
N ALA A 157 12.76 1.01 6.81
CA ALA A 157 12.01 1.02 8.07
C ALA A 157 12.49 -0.05 9.08
N TYR A 158 13.18 -1.10 8.63
CA TYR A 158 13.39 -2.33 9.42
C TYR A 158 14.84 -2.68 9.75
N GLY A 159 15.80 -1.78 9.57
CA GLY A 159 17.18 -1.98 10.08
C GLY A 159 18.03 -3.00 9.31
N VAL A 160 17.63 -3.41 8.11
CA VAL A 160 18.32 -4.41 7.26
C VAL A 160 19.56 -3.82 6.55
N TYR A 161 20.10 -2.69 7.02
CA TYR A 161 21.15 -1.88 6.37
C TYR A 161 22.46 -2.60 6.08
N ASN A 162 22.80 -3.60 6.87
CA ASN A 162 24.10 -4.28 6.79
C ASN A 162 23.98 -5.72 6.31
N THR A 163 22.85 -6.12 5.76
CA THR A 163 22.65 -7.47 5.23
C THR A 163 22.99 -7.54 3.75
N ARG A 164 23.18 -8.77 3.28
CA ARG A 164 23.40 -9.06 1.86
C ARG A 164 22.15 -8.82 1.04
N ILE A 165 22.31 -8.65 -0.26
CA ILE A 165 21.23 -8.28 -1.17
C ILE A 165 20.06 -9.28 -1.16
N GLU A 166 20.39 -10.57 -1.01
CA GLU A 166 19.39 -11.64 -0.92
C GLU A 166 18.48 -11.46 0.30
N GLN A 167 19.06 -11.08 1.44
CA GLN A 167 18.30 -10.88 2.67
C GLN A 167 17.46 -9.59 2.60
N LYS A 168 17.98 -8.53 1.98
CA LYS A 168 17.21 -7.29 1.75
C LYS A 168 16.00 -7.57 0.87
N PHE A 169 16.22 -8.28 -0.23
CA PHE A 169 15.16 -8.66 -1.15
C PHE A 169 14.11 -9.58 -0.48
N LEU A 170 14.60 -10.60 0.25
CA LEU A 170 13.73 -11.55 0.97
C LEU A 170 12.85 -10.85 2.01
N ASP A 171 13.35 -9.82 2.70
CA ASP A 171 12.64 -9.08 3.73
C ASP A 171 11.37 -8.39 3.19
N HIS A 172 11.36 -8.04 1.92
CA HIS A 172 10.25 -7.31 1.31
C HIS A 172 9.05 -8.18 0.88
N PHE A 173 9.14 -9.52 0.99
CA PHE A 173 8.01 -10.40 0.69
C PHE A 173 7.90 -11.64 1.58
N ALA A 174 8.95 -11.95 2.35
CA ALA A 174 9.00 -13.12 3.23
C ALA A 174 9.87 -12.83 4.47
N THR A 175 9.55 -11.76 5.19
CA THR A 175 10.33 -11.17 6.30
C THR A 175 10.79 -12.21 7.32
N ALA A 176 9.90 -13.12 7.74
CA ALA A 176 10.20 -14.13 8.76
C ALA A 176 11.26 -15.16 8.34
N LEU A 177 11.50 -15.33 7.03
CA LEU A 177 12.51 -16.26 6.52
C LEU A 177 13.91 -15.64 6.45
N THR A 178 14.07 -14.33 6.74
CA THR A 178 15.39 -13.68 6.77
C THR A 178 16.22 -14.14 7.96
N GLU A 179 17.55 -14.22 7.76
CA GLU A 179 18.49 -14.61 8.83
C GLU A 179 18.44 -13.67 10.04
N SER A 180 18.15 -12.38 9.81
CA SER A 180 18.11 -11.32 10.83
C SER A 180 16.81 -11.25 11.62
N HIS A 181 15.75 -11.92 11.17
CA HIS A 181 14.45 -11.86 11.83
C HIS A 181 14.53 -12.45 13.25
N PRO A 182 14.03 -11.73 14.29
CA PRO A 182 14.25 -12.13 15.68
C PRO A 182 13.46 -13.36 16.12
N ALA A 183 12.40 -13.73 15.43
CA ALA A 183 11.58 -14.89 15.78
C ALA A 183 12.40 -16.18 15.65
N THR A 184 12.41 -16.97 16.73
CA THR A 184 13.06 -18.27 16.79
C THR A 184 12.05 -19.39 16.51
N GLY A 185 12.53 -20.51 15.98
CA GLY A 185 11.66 -21.66 15.67
C GLY A 185 11.14 -21.70 14.23
N TYR A 186 11.37 -20.65 13.46
CA TYR A 186 11.06 -20.62 12.03
C TYR A 186 12.31 -20.90 11.19
N ARG A 187 12.10 -21.54 10.04
CA ARG A 187 13.16 -21.73 9.05
C ARG A 187 13.69 -20.38 8.59
N LYS A 188 15.00 -20.30 8.38
CA LYS A 188 15.66 -19.16 7.75
C LYS A 188 16.25 -19.62 6.42
N LEU A 189 16.20 -18.75 5.42
CA LEU A 189 16.79 -19.03 4.11
C LEU A 189 18.15 -18.37 4.02
N THR A 190 19.14 -19.17 3.61
CA THR A 190 20.47 -18.67 3.26
C THR A 190 20.43 -17.94 1.92
N ASP A 191 21.42 -17.10 1.66
CA ASP A 191 21.57 -16.41 0.37
C ASP A 191 21.66 -17.38 -0.81
N GLU A 192 22.32 -18.54 -0.59
CA GLU A 192 22.45 -19.59 -1.61
C GLU A 192 21.08 -20.17 -1.96
N GLU A 193 20.26 -20.48 -0.97
CA GLU A 193 18.90 -21.00 -1.17
C GLU A 193 18.02 -20.00 -1.93
N VAL A 194 18.12 -18.70 -1.59
CA VAL A 194 17.39 -17.65 -2.32
C VAL A 194 17.84 -17.59 -3.78
N ARG A 195 19.15 -17.49 -4.04
CA ARG A 195 19.71 -17.50 -5.40
C ARG A 195 19.29 -18.72 -6.20
N ASP A 196 19.45 -19.91 -5.62
CA ASP A 196 19.15 -21.17 -6.29
C ASP A 196 17.66 -21.26 -6.66
N THR A 197 16.78 -20.77 -5.80
CA THR A 197 15.34 -20.75 -6.07
C THR A 197 15.02 -19.88 -7.29
N PHE A 198 15.53 -18.65 -7.35
CA PHE A 198 15.29 -17.74 -8.47
C PHE A 198 16.08 -18.11 -9.75
N CYS A 199 17.14 -18.90 -9.63
CA CYS A 199 17.86 -19.45 -10.80
C CYS A 199 17.16 -20.66 -11.40
N SER A 200 16.43 -21.46 -10.60
CA SER A 200 15.87 -22.74 -11.01
C SER A 200 14.39 -22.68 -11.39
N LEU A 201 13.66 -21.66 -10.93
CA LEU A 201 12.22 -21.52 -11.16
C LEU A 201 11.89 -20.23 -11.93
N PRO A 202 10.78 -20.22 -12.69
CA PRO A 202 10.21 -18.98 -13.19
C PRO A 202 9.91 -18.01 -12.04
N LYS A 203 10.05 -16.69 -12.27
CA LYS A 203 9.95 -15.64 -11.25
C LYS A 203 8.76 -15.82 -10.29
N ALA A 204 7.55 -15.94 -10.82
CA ALA A 204 6.36 -16.08 -9.99
C ALA A 204 6.36 -17.37 -9.15
N GLU A 205 6.79 -18.49 -9.75
CA GLU A 205 6.89 -19.76 -9.04
C GLU A 205 7.98 -19.73 -7.95
N ALA A 206 9.05 -18.95 -8.16
CA ALA A 206 10.09 -18.75 -7.14
C ALA A 206 9.55 -17.98 -5.93
N PHE A 207 8.82 -16.89 -6.16
CA PHE A 207 8.13 -16.16 -5.09
C PHE A 207 7.17 -17.09 -4.33
N ASP A 208 6.29 -17.80 -5.05
CA ASP A 208 5.29 -18.68 -4.44
C ASP A 208 5.96 -19.83 -3.66
N SER A 209 7.08 -20.37 -4.16
CA SER A 209 7.84 -21.41 -3.49
C SER A 209 8.46 -20.92 -2.18
N ILE A 210 8.89 -19.65 -2.13
CA ILE A 210 9.47 -19.06 -0.91
C ILE A 210 8.37 -18.75 0.10
N ILE A 211 7.31 -18.03 -0.28
CA ILE A 211 6.23 -17.70 0.67
C ILE A 211 5.49 -18.93 1.17
N GLY A 212 5.43 -20.01 0.36
CA GLY A 212 4.88 -21.31 0.77
C GLY A 212 5.64 -21.99 1.91
N GLN A 213 6.83 -21.50 2.29
CA GLN A 213 7.61 -21.99 3.43
C GLN A 213 7.32 -21.21 4.72
N LEU A 214 6.56 -20.11 4.64
CA LEU A 214 6.15 -19.34 5.81
C LEU A 214 5.18 -20.17 6.67
N PRO A 215 5.31 -20.13 7.99
CA PRO A 215 4.34 -20.76 8.88
C PRO A 215 2.98 -20.06 8.77
N THR A 216 1.91 -20.83 8.86
CA THR A 216 0.53 -20.28 8.78
C THR A 216 0.20 -19.32 9.92
N GLU A 217 0.85 -19.49 11.07
CA GLU A 217 0.64 -18.67 12.26
C GLU A 217 1.37 -17.33 12.24
N ILE A 218 2.36 -17.16 11.33
CA ILE A 218 3.27 -16.00 11.31
C ILE A 218 2.52 -14.67 11.26
N GLN A 219 1.44 -14.61 10.52
CA GLN A 219 0.63 -13.41 10.39
C GLN A 219 0.03 -12.95 11.73
N LYS A 220 -0.30 -13.88 12.63
CA LYS A 220 -0.87 -13.55 13.95
C LYS A 220 0.22 -13.12 14.92
N ASP A 221 1.37 -13.78 14.86
CA ASP A 221 2.48 -13.58 15.79
C ASP A 221 3.31 -12.34 15.39
N HIS A 222 3.39 -12.07 14.09
CA HIS A 222 4.21 -11.01 13.49
C HIS A 222 3.42 -10.30 12.38
N CYS A 223 2.34 -9.63 12.74
CA CYS A 223 1.41 -9.00 11.79
C CYS A 223 2.05 -7.87 10.93
N GLY A 224 3.23 -7.38 11.31
CA GLY A 224 3.99 -6.41 10.52
C GLY A 224 4.92 -7.04 9.48
N ASP A 225 5.06 -8.38 9.45
CA ASP A 225 5.91 -9.04 8.48
C ASP A 225 5.23 -9.08 7.10
N HIS A 226 6.05 -8.96 6.05
CA HIS A 226 5.59 -9.27 4.70
C HIS A 226 5.55 -10.79 4.52
N ILE A 227 4.41 -11.28 4.10
CA ILE A 227 4.14 -12.72 3.87
C ILE A 227 3.61 -13.00 2.47
N ASN A 228 3.58 -11.97 1.63
CA ASN A 228 3.05 -12.05 0.28
C ASN A 228 3.83 -11.12 -0.66
N TRP A 229 3.68 -11.34 -1.94
CA TRP A 229 4.30 -10.56 -3.00
C TRP A 229 3.29 -10.11 -4.04
N PHE A 230 3.51 -8.94 -4.63
CA PHE A 230 2.68 -8.43 -5.71
C PHE A 230 3.51 -7.83 -6.82
N ASN A 231 3.03 -8.04 -8.04
CA ASN A 231 3.35 -7.25 -9.20
C ASN A 231 2.04 -6.84 -9.90
N ALA A 232 2.15 -6.04 -10.95
CA ALA A 232 0.97 -5.55 -11.66
C ALA A 232 0.10 -6.71 -12.17
N ASP A 233 0.70 -7.73 -12.78
CA ASP A 233 -0.03 -8.85 -13.38
C ASP A 233 -0.80 -9.67 -12.34
N LYS A 234 -0.18 -10.03 -11.22
CA LYS A 234 -0.83 -10.79 -10.15
C LYS A 234 -2.00 -10.00 -9.57
N LEU A 235 -1.75 -8.75 -9.16
CA LEU A 235 -2.77 -7.92 -8.50
C LEU A 235 -3.93 -7.60 -9.44
N MET A 236 -3.64 -7.24 -10.69
CA MET A 236 -4.68 -6.97 -11.69
C MET A 236 -5.52 -8.20 -12.00
N THR A 237 -4.92 -9.39 -12.05
CA THR A 237 -5.63 -10.65 -12.24
C THR A 237 -6.58 -10.93 -11.07
N MET A 238 -6.13 -10.73 -9.82
CA MET A 238 -6.97 -10.91 -8.64
C MET A 238 -8.15 -9.93 -8.63
N LEU A 239 -7.93 -8.67 -8.99
CA LEU A 239 -8.99 -7.66 -9.10
C LEU A 239 -10.03 -8.02 -10.16
N GLN A 240 -9.60 -8.50 -11.34
CA GLN A 240 -10.52 -8.97 -12.38
C GLN A 240 -11.37 -10.15 -11.90
N ARG A 241 -10.76 -11.11 -11.19
CA ARG A 241 -11.49 -12.24 -10.56
C ARG A 241 -12.47 -11.79 -9.49
N ALA A 242 -12.17 -10.71 -8.78
CA ALA A 242 -13.08 -10.11 -7.79
C ALA A 242 -14.28 -9.37 -8.43
N GLY A 243 -14.27 -9.16 -9.75
CA GLY A 243 -15.40 -8.60 -10.51
C GLY A 243 -15.19 -7.15 -10.98
N PHE A 244 -14.02 -6.54 -10.76
CA PHE A 244 -13.74 -5.19 -11.24
C PHE A 244 -13.68 -5.14 -12.77
N SER A 245 -14.41 -4.20 -13.37
CA SER A 245 -14.58 -4.10 -14.83
C SER A 245 -13.42 -3.40 -15.53
N THR A 246 -12.78 -2.44 -14.84
CA THR A 246 -11.64 -1.67 -15.34
C THR A 246 -10.52 -1.77 -14.32
N VAL A 247 -9.41 -2.36 -14.71
CA VAL A 247 -8.23 -2.54 -13.85
C VAL A 247 -7.00 -2.10 -14.63
N TYR A 248 -6.17 -1.25 -14.05
CA TYR A 248 -4.98 -0.74 -14.72
C TYR A 248 -3.87 -0.39 -13.74
N GLU A 249 -2.64 -0.54 -14.19
CA GLU A 249 -1.47 0.00 -13.50
C GLU A 249 -1.48 1.52 -13.62
N SER A 250 -1.31 2.19 -12.49
CA SER A 250 -1.22 3.63 -12.36
C SER A 250 0.20 4.04 -11.93
N LYS A 251 0.36 5.28 -11.50
CA LYS A 251 1.65 5.78 -10.99
C LYS A 251 1.41 6.73 -9.81
N TYR A 252 2.48 7.03 -9.08
CA TYR A 252 2.47 7.96 -7.95
C TYR A 252 1.65 9.23 -8.25
N GLY A 253 0.66 9.53 -7.43
CA GLY A 253 -0.22 10.69 -7.56
C GLY A 253 -1.09 10.72 -8.82
N GLN A 254 -1.09 9.67 -9.64
CA GLN A 254 -1.91 9.58 -10.85
C GLN A 254 -3.12 8.69 -10.61
N SER A 255 -4.25 9.30 -10.30
CA SER A 255 -5.51 8.61 -10.11
C SER A 255 -6.61 9.19 -11.01
N CYS A 256 -7.55 8.36 -11.46
CA CYS A 256 -8.78 8.82 -12.10
C CYS A 256 -9.72 9.48 -11.11
N SER A 257 -9.65 9.11 -9.83
CA SER A 257 -10.35 9.81 -8.75
C SER A 257 -9.60 11.10 -8.36
N PRO A 258 -10.17 12.29 -8.51
CA PRO A 258 -9.51 13.53 -8.14
C PRO A 258 -9.06 13.58 -6.67
N ILE A 259 -9.79 12.93 -5.77
CA ILE A 259 -9.50 12.86 -4.34
C ILE A 259 -8.14 12.19 -4.10
N LEU A 260 -7.86 11.09 -4.79
CA LEU A 260 -6.65 10.29 -4.61
C LEU A 260 -5.39 10.90 -5.26
N ARG A 261 -5.47 12.10 -5.83
CA ARG A 261 -4.33 12.84 -6.40
C ARG A 261 -3.58 13.71 -5.38
N ASP A 262 -4.11 13.80 -4.17
CA ASP A 262 -3.45 14.51 -3.08
C ASP A 262 -2.37 13.63 -2.44
N THR A 263 -1.14 13.76 -2.93
CA THR A 263 0.01 12.98 -2.47
C THR A 263 0.51 13.39 -1.08
N SER A 264 -0.08 14.39 -0.46
CA SER A 264 0.15 14.69 0.96
C SER A 264 -0.63 13.73 1.89
N LEU A 265 -1.66 13.07 1.35
CA LEU A 265 -2.52 12.13 2.07
C LEU A 265 -2.40 10.70 1.53
N PHE A 266 -2.29 10.55 0.21
CA PHE A 266 -2.31 9.26 -0.47
C PHE A 266 -0.99 8.97 -1.16
N ASP A 267 -0.71 7.70 -1.43
CA ASP A 267 0.51 7.21 -2.10
C ASP A 267 1.83 7.58 -1.40
N SER A 268 1.79 8.10 -0.19
CA SER A 268 2.96 8.65 0.50
C SER A 268 3.88 7.57 1.12
N THR A 269 3.42 6.34 1.22
CA THR A 269 4.22 5.23 1.76
C THR A 269 5.16 4.70 0.68
N CYS A 270 6.47 4.79 0.92
CA CYS A 270 7.54 4.27 0.06
C CYS A 270 7.34 4.50 -1.46
N PRO A 271 7.08 5.74 -1.92
CA PRO A 271 6.63 5.98 -3.30
C PRO A 271 7.64 5.54 -4.38
N GLY A 272 8.91 5.39 -4.04
CA GLY A 272 9.95 4.91 -4.97
C GLY A 272 9.99 3.39 -5.15
N LEU A 273 9.27 2.64 -4.32
CA LEU A 273 9.25 1.17 -4.32
C LEU A 273 7.85 0.61 -4.58
N SER A 274 6.84 1.48 -4.64
CA SER A 274 5.46 1.04 -4.66
C SER A 274 4.93 0.81 -6.07
N LEU A 275 4.22 -0.31 -6.22
CA LEU A 275 3.25 -0.55 -7.27
C LEU A 275 1.99 0.28 -6.98
N TYR A 276 1.39 0.79 -8.03
CA TYR A 276 0.12 1.53 -7.98
C TYR A 276 -0.87 0.87 -8.92
N VAL A 277 -1.92 0.29 -8.40
CA VAL A 277 -3.01 -0.27 -9.21
C VAL A 277 -4.32 0.41 -8.83
N GLU A 278 -5.09 0.74 -9.84
CA GLU A 278 -6.41 1.32 -9.65
C GLU A 278 -7.44 0.55 -10.45
N CYS A 279 -8.63 0.39 -9.89
CA CYS A 279 -9.72 -0.27 -10.56
C CYS A 279 -11.07 0.41 -10.30
N ARG A 280 -12.05 0.03 -11.10
CA ARG A 280 -13.40 0.58 -11.06
C ARG A 280 -14.43 -0.55 -11.07
N LYS A 281 -15.46 -0.42 -10.23
CA LYS A 281 -16.64 -1.28 -10.27
C LYS A 281 -17.51 -0.98 -11.47
#